data_58669fa642e4e7f03a49b26bbb7fecb2
#
_entry.id   58669fa642e4e7f03a49b26bbb7fecb2
#
_cell.length_a   1.000
_cell.length_b   1.000
_cell.length_c   1.000
_cell.angle_alpha   90.00
_cell.angle_beta   90.00
_cell.angle_gamma   90.00
#
_symmetry.space_group_name_H-M   'P 1'
#
loop_
_entity.id
_entity.type
_entity.pdbx_description
1 polymer ?
#
loop_
_entity_poly.entity_id
_entity_poly.type
_entity_poly.pdbx_seq_one_letter_code
_entity_poly.pdbx_strand_id
1 'polypeptide(L)'
;DCYSCLDVYEQNTADGANINQWSYWGGKCQLWYLESTSGSSSSSSSSSSSGSNYKSIFWGSSTASAWGQAVSAMTSKNGGSFNAYDIQSNGYFYVEYSGTQNQVEFVLQSWSGGAEWAKVSPSETGTANGHYYAKYSYNNCKSAFGTSDFGGKLDQIHAGAANGTVTIYSVCYCW
;
A
#
# COMPACT_ATOMS: atom_id res chain seq x y z
N ASP A 1 6.53 -22.88 3.86
CA ASP A 1 6.17 -21.60 4.51
C ASP A 1 7.42 -21.04 5.17
N CYS A 2 8.03 -20.01 4.58
CA CYS A 2 9.26 -19.42 5.10
C CYS A 2 8.90 -18.17 5.90
N TYR A 3 8.70 -18.33 7.21
CA TYR A 3 8.52 -17.21 8.14
C TYR A 3 9.84 -16.54 8.52
N SER A 4 10.91 -16.79 7.74
CA SER A 4 12.22 -16.24 7.99
C SER A 4 12.52 -15.11 7.01
N CYS A 5 13.17 -14.08 7.49
CA CYS A 5 13.65 -12.94 6.69
C CYS A 5 15.14 -12.68 6.96
N LEU A 6 15.74 -11.83 6.15
CA LEU A 6 17.06 -11.29 6.45
C LEU A 6 16.97 -10.37 7.67
N ASP A 7 17.90 -10.53 8.60
CA ASP A 7 17.95 -9.77 9.85
C ASP A 7 19.40 -9.30 10.08
N VAL A 8 19.56 -8.05 10.48
CA VAL A 8 20.88 -7.54 10.87
C VAL A 8 21.17 -8.00 12.31
N TYR A 9 22.18 -8.86 12.45
CA TYR A 9 22.55 -9.48 13.72
C TYR A 9 22.72 -8.44 14.83
N GLU A 10 22.06 -8.68 15.97
CA GLU A 10 22.06 -7.80 17.14
C GLU A 10 21.65 -6.35 16.86
N GLN A 11 20.88 -6.10 15.77
CA GLN A 11 20.49 -4.75 15.35
C GLN A 11 21.70 -3.80 15.16
N ASN A 12 22.84 -4.34 14.78
CA ASN A 12 24.09 -3.59 14.62
C ASN A 12 23.96 -2.61 13.44
N THR A 13 24.33 -1.35 13.67
CA THR A 13 24.26 -0.27 12.66
C THR A 13 25.60 0.04 11.99
N ALA A 14 26.67 -0.70 12.32
CA ALA A 14 27.99 -0.47 11.73
C ALA A 14 28.10 -1.11 10.33
N ASP A 15 28.94 -0.53 9.48
CA ASP A 15 29.31 -1.13 8.21
C ASP A 15 29.95 -2.51 8.44
N GLY A 16 29.53 -3.49 7.60
CA GLY A 16 29.99 -4.87 7.72
C GLY A 16 29.26 -5.69 8.79
N ALA A 17 28.15 -5.19 9.32
CA ALA A 17 27.29 -5.96 10.23
C ALA A 17 26.86 -7.27 9.59
N ASN A 18 26.84 -8.35 10.37
CA ASN A 18 26.41 -9.66 9.89
C ASN A 18 24.90 -9.66 9.58
N ILE A 19 24.56 -10.31 8.48
CA ILE A 19 23.17 -10.53 8.07
C ILE A 19 22.85 -12.00 8.26
N ASN A 20 21.84 -12.30 9.04
CA ASN A 20 21.39 -13.66 9.33
C ASN A 20 19.99 -13.90 8.79
N GLN A 21 19.60 -15.15 8.68
CA GLN A 21 18.23 -15.55 8.51
C GLN A 21 17.60 -15.73 9.90
N TRP A 22 16.51 -15.03 10.17
CA TRP A 22 15.79 -15.08 11.44
C TRP A 22 14.28 -15.13 11.23
N SER A 23 13.55 -15.57 12.24
CA SER A 23 12.08 -15.48 12.22
C SER A 23 11.63 -14.03 12.14
N TYR A 24 10.65 -13.73 11.29
CA TYR A 24 10.12 -12.38 11.18
C TYR A 24 9.38 -11.98 12.46
N TRP A 25 9.80 -10.87 13.06
CA TRP A 25 9.17 -10.28 14.25
C TRP A 25 8.85 -8.78 14.10
N GLY A 26 9.06 -8.21 12.90
CA GLY A 26 8.71 -6.82 12.57
C GLY A 26 9.69 -5.77 13.07
N GLY A 27 10.90 -6.16 13.49
CA GLY A 27 11.94 -5.22 13.90
C GLY A 27 12.52 -4.42 12.74
N LYS A 28 13.04 -3.22 13.05
CA LYS A 28 13.67 -2.35 12.04
C LYS A 28 14.86 -3.00 11.32
N CYS A 29 15.57 -3.90 12.00
CA CYS A 29 16.68 -4.70 11.44
C CYS A 29 16.24 -5.72 10.39
N GLN A 30 14.94 -5.91 10.21
CA GLN A 30 14.33 -6.79 9.20
C GLN A 30 13.64 -6.01 8.06
N LEU A 31 13.77 -4.69 8.05
CA LEU A 31 13.23 -3.83 6.99
C LEU A 31 14.37 -3.47 6.03
N TRP A 32 14.26 -3.96 4.79
CA TRP A 32 15.26 -3.78 3.75
C TRP A 32 14.73 -2.89 2.64
N TYR A 33 15.53 -1.94 2.23
CA TYR A 33 15.31 -1.18 1.02
C TYR A 33 16.29 -1.69 -0.04
N LEU A 34 15.77 -2.16 -1.18
CA LEU A 34 16.60 -2.63 -2.29
C LEU A 34 16.78 -1.50 -3.29
N GLU A 35 17.98 -0.95 -3.37
CA GLU A 35 18.35 0.02 -4.39
C GLU A 35 18.91 -0.69 -5.63
N SER A 36 18.48 -0.22 -6.81
CA SER A 36 19.07 -0.68 -8.07
C SER A 36 20.44 -0.04 -8.22
N THR A 37 21.51 -0.80 -8.08
CA THR A 37 22.85 -0.34 -8.40
C THR A 37 23.04 -0.34 -9.91
N SER A 38 23.00 0.81 -10.56
CA SER A 38 23.44 0.99 -11.95
C SER A 38 24.97 0.95 -12.02
N GLY A 39 25.54 -0.25 -11.95
CA GLY A 39 26.94 -0.51 -12.23
C GLY A 39 27.09 -0.86 -13.69
N SER A 40 27.81 -0.05 -14.46
CA SER A 40 28.22 -0.34 -15.84
C SER A 40 29.03 -1.65 -15.90
N SER A 41 28.46 -2.71 -16.49
CA SER A 41 29.21 -3.76 -17.17
C SER A 41 28.27 -4.61 -18.03
N SER A 42 28.47 -4.46 -19.31
CA SER A 42 28.09 -5.27 -20.49
C SER A 42 27.43 -6.63 -20.30
N SER A 43 26.29 -6.75 -21.01
CA SER A 43 25.72 -7.86 -21.78
C SER A 43 25.32 -9.15 -21.03
N SER A 44 24.02 -9.37 -20.86
CA SER A 44 23.20 -10.23 -21.72
C SER A 44 21.80 -10.46 -21.15
N SER A 45 20.83 -10.37 -22.06
CA SER A 45 19.44 -10.85 -22.00
C SER A 45 18.58 -10.37 -20.81
N SER A 46 17.96 -9.26 -21.07
CA SER A 46 16.82 -8.67 -20.40
C SER A 46 15.63 -9.62 -20.27
N SER A 47 15.35 -10.08 -19.07
CA SER A 47 13.98 -10.17 -18.61
C SER A 47 13.71 -8.90 -17.80
N SER A 48 13.02 -7.96 -18.41
CA SER A 48 12.56 -6.75 -17.74
C SER A 48 11.51 -7.13 -16.68
N SER A 49 11.94 -7.40 -15.48
CA SER A 49 11.08 -7.22 -14.32
C SER A 49 10.93 -5.70 -14.15
N SER A 50 9.85 -5.15 -14.67
CA SER A 50 9.43 -3.81 -14.33
C SER A 50 9.18 -3.80 -12.81
N GLY A 51 10.15 -3.32 -12.05
CA GLY A 51 9.97 -3.05 -10.64
C GLY A 51 8.85 -2.05 -10.50
N SER A 52 7.68 -2.49 -10.03
CA SER A 52 6.59 -1.57 -9.73
C SER A 52 7.05 -0.68 -8.59
N ASN A 53 7.09 0.62 -8.85
CA ASN A 53 7.30 1.60 -7.79
C ASN A 53 6.08 1.57 -6.87
N TYR A 54 6.30 1.67 -5.57
CA TYR A 54 5.19 1.78 -4.64
C TYR A 54 5.48 2.73 -3.48
N LYS A 55 4.44 3.26 -2.90
CA LYS A 55 4.51 4.11 -1.71
C LYS A 55 3.55 3.55 -0.65
N SER A 56 4.09 3.20 0.50
CA SER A 56 3.28 2.71 1.62
C SER A 56 2.46 3.84 2.22
N ILE A 57 1.17 3.60 2.43
CA ILE A 57 0.23 4.48 3.12
C ILE A 57 -0.04 3.94 4.52
N PHE A 58 -0.19 2.62 4.63
CA PHE A 58 -0.36 1.91 5.88
C PHE A 58 0.33 0.55 5.79
N TRP A 59 0.97 0.16 6.87
CA TRP A 59 1.54 -1.16 7.08
C TRP A 59 1.33 -1.59 8.53
N GLY A 60 0.77 -2.80 8.74
CA GLY A 60 0.52 -3.32 10.07
C GLY A 60 -0.66 -4.28 10.09
N SER A 61 -1.43 -4.27 11.15
CA SER A 61 -2.65 -5.05 11.28
C SER A 61 -3.70 -4.20 11.99
N SER A 62 -4.79 -3.89 11.30
CA SER A 62 -5.89 -3.11 11.85
C SER A 62 -7.22 -3.70 11.40
N THR A 63 -8.14 -3.91 12.34
CA THR A 63 -9.41 -4.59 12.10
C THR A 63 -10.57 -3.64 12.24
N ALA A 64 -11.53 -3.74 11.32
CA ALA A 64 -12.82 -3.08 11.41
C ALA A 64 -13.95 -4.09 11.23
N SER A 65 -15.05 -3.86 11.94
CA SER A 65 -16.34 -4.49 11.70
C SER A 65 -17.13 -3.68 10.68
N ALA A 66 -18.28 -4.22 10.26
CA ALA A 66 -19.16 -3.60 9.27
C ALA A 66 -19.33 -2.08 9.47
N TRP A 67 -19.16 -1.32 8.38
CA TRP A 67 -19.20 0.15 8.29
C TRP A 67 -18.04 0.87 9.01
N GLY A 68 -17.09 0.11 9.60
CA GLY A 68 -15.92 0.66 10.27
C GLY A 68 -14.75 0.89 9.35
N GLN A 69 -13.89 1.87 9.70
CA GLN A 69 -12.62 2.12 9.03
C GLN A 69 -11.46 1.57 9.87
N ALA A 70 -10.70 0.63 9.30
CA ALA A 70 -9.50 0.07 9.93
C ALA A 70 -8.30 1.00 9.74
N VAL A 71 -8.26 1.68 8.60
CA VAL A 71 -7.21 2.63 8.22
C VAL A 71 -7.85 3.95 7.84
N SER A 72 -7.31 5.05 8.37
CA SER A 72 -7.66 6.42 8.04
C SER A 72 -6.38 7.23 7.94
N ALA A 73 -5.86 7.41 6.73
CA ALA A 73 -4.58 8.04 6.46
C ALA A 73 -4.77 9.42 5.83
N MET A 74 -4.27 10.47 6.49
CA MET A 74 -4.23 11.82 5.93
C MET A 74 -3.24 11.89 4.78
N THR A 75 -3.57 12.71 3.76
CA THR A 75 -2.58 13.08 2.74
C THR A 75 -1.62 14.16 3.26
N SER A 76 -0.53 14.40 2.54
CA SER A 76 0.48 15.41 2.91
C SER A 76 -0.11 16.81 3.02
N LYS A 77 -1.17 17.11 2.29
CA LYS A 77 -1.95 18.34 2.40
C LYS A 77 -2.47 18.58 3.83
N ASN A 78 -2.75 17.52 4.57
CA ASN A 78 -3.28 17.53 5.92
C ASN A 78 -2.31 16.92 6.96
N GLY A 79 -1.01 16.97 6.68
CA GLY A 79 0.04 16.53 7.61
C GLY A 79 0.36 15.03 7.58
N GLY A 80 -0.24 14.25 6.65
CA GLY A 80 0.11 12.86 6.43
C GLY A 80 1.37 12.68 5.57
N SER A 81 1.78 11.44 5.35
CA SER A 81 2.99 11.11 4.57
C SER A 81 2.73 10.91 3.08
N PHE A 82 1.50 10.59 2.68
CA PHE A 82 1.16 10.32 1.30
C PHE A 82 0.88 11.62 0.51
N ASN A 83 1.68 11.86 -0.52
CA ASN A 83 1.48 13.02 -1.40
C ASN A 83 0.53 12.66 -2.55
N ALA A 84 -0.68 13.19 -2.55
CA ALA A 84 -1.68 12.90 -3.57
C ALA A 84 -1.37 13.50 -4.96
N TYR A 85 -0.39 14.39 -5.08
CA TYR A 85 0.15 14.84 -6.38
C TYR A 85 0.94 13.73 -7.10
N ASP A 86 1.39 12.69 -6.38
CA ASP A 86 2.11 11.55 -6.97
C ASP A 86 1.18 10.55 -7.65
N ILE A 87 -0.14 10.73 -7.59
CA ILE A 87 -1.12 9.85 -8.24
C ILE A 87 -1.06 10.02 -9.75
N GLN A 88 -0.68 8.96 -10.46
CA GLN A 88 -0.47 8.91 -11.91
C GLN A 88 -1.55 8.07 -12.60
N SER A 89 -1.79 8.34 -13.89
CA SER A 89 -2.84 7.66 -14.67
C SER A 89 -2.62 6.16 -14.89
N ASN A 90 -1.38 5.68 -14.76
CA ASN A 90 -1.00 4.26 -14.82
C ASN A 90 -0.97 3.59 -13.44
N GLY A 91 -1.19 4.34 -12.35
CA GLY A 91 -1.11 3.83 -11.00
C GLY A 91 -2.42 3.24 -10.48
N TYR A 92 -2.31 2.60 -9.33
CA TYR A 92 -3.44 2.00 -8.63
C TYR A 92 -3.17 1.96 -7.12
N PHE A 93 -4.22 1.99 -6.30
CA PHE A 93 -4.11 1.63 -4.90
C PHE A 93 -4.26 0.13 -4.72
N TYR A 94 -3.50 -0.41 -3.79
CA TYR A 94 -3.51 -1.83 -3.43
C TYR A 94 -3.81 -1.96 -1.94
N VAL A 95 -4.77 -2.81 -1.62
CA VAL A 95 -5.16 -3.13 -0.24
C VAL A 95 -5.05 -4.63 -0.02
N GLU A 96 -4.23 -5.04 0.94
CA GLU A 96 -4.12 -6.42 1.39
C GLU A 96 -4.90 -6.61 2.69
N TYR A 97 -5.72 -7.66 2.76
CA TYR A 97 -6.61 -7.88 3.87
C TYR A 97 -6.97 -9.35 4.10
N SER A 98 -7.53 -9.65 5.26
CA SER A 98 -8.19 -10.92 5.57
C SER A 98 -9.58 -10.69 6.14
N GLY A 99 -10.29 -11.78 6.44
CA GLY A 99 -11.65 -11.75 6.98
C GLY A 99 -12.69 -12.03 5.91
N THR A 100 -13.79 -11.29 5.88
CA THR A 100 -14.89 -11.53 4.92
C THR A 100 -14.47 -11.11 3.53
N GLN A 101 -14.38 -12.08 2.61
CA GLN A 101 -13.96 -11.85 1.22
C GLN A 101 -14.88 -10.85 0.51
N ASN A 102 -14.29 -9.98 -0.31
CA ASN A 102 -14.98 -8.92 -1.09
C ASN A 102 -15.76 -7.92 -0.23
N GLN A 103 -15.47 -7.82 1.06
CA GLN A 103 -16.09 -6.85 1.96
C GLN A 103 -15.15 -5.74 2.40
N VAL A 104 -13.97 -5.65 1.80
CA VAL A 104 -13.11 -4.48 1.96
C VAL A 104 -13.73 -3.27 1.28
N GLU A 105 -13.80 -2.16 2.00
CA GLU A 105 -14.22 -0.86 1.49
C GLU A 105 -13.01 0.05 1.37
N PHE A 106 -12.86 0.72 0.24
CA PHE A 106 -11.83 1.73 0.00
C PHE A 106 -12.47 3.05 -0.35
N VAL A 107 -12.09 4.11 0.36
CA VAL A 107 -12.72 5.43 0.25
C VAL A 107 -11.67 6.52 0.09
N LEU A 108 -11.92 7.41 -0.83
CA LEU A 108 -11.22 8.67 -1.01
C LEU A 108 -12.09 9.79 -0.47
N GLN A 109 -11.60 10.55 0.50
CA GLN A 109 -12.36 11.63 1.13
C GLN A 109 -11.81 13.00 0.77
N SER A 110 -12.71 13.92 0.45
CA SER A 110 -12.43 15.34 0.25
C SER A 110 -13.28 16.21 1.16
N TRP A 111 -12.64 17.22 1.78
CA TRP A 111 -13.34 18.25 2.55
C TRP A 111 -13.49 19.56 1.80
N SER A 112 -12.90 19.67 0.60
CA SER A 112 -12.76 20.93 -0.15
C SER A 112 -13.07 20.81 -1.65
N GLY A 113 -14.07 20.00 -2.03
CA GLY A 113 -14.60 20.03 -3.39
C GLY A 113 -14.27 18.84 -4.30
N GLY A 114 -13.98 17.69 -3.73
CA GLY A 114 -14.14 16.38 -4.33
C GLY A 114 -15.42 15.72 -3.82
N ALA A 115 -15.59 14.41 -3.97
CA ALA A 115 -16.63 13.70 -3.26
C ALA A 115 -16.30 13.64 -1.77
N GLU A 116 -17.24 14.01 -0.90
CA GLU A 116 -17.03 13.98 0.55
C GLU A 116 -16.67 12.58 1.06
N TRP A 117 -17.21 11.55 0.42
CA TRP A 117 -17.01 10.14 0.75
C TRP A 117 -17.09 9.28 -0.51
N ALA A 118 -16.02 9.23 -1.27
CA ALA A 118 -15.98 8.52 -2.53
C ALA A 118 -15.62 7.04 -2.33
N LYS A 119 -16.62 6.17 -2.30
CA LYS A 119 -16.41 4.71 -2.33
C LYS A 119 -15.92 4.28 -3.70
N VAL A 120 -14.75 3.68 -3.75
CA VAL A 120 -14.13 3.23 -4.99
C VAL A 120 -14.39 1.74 -5.18
N SER A 121 -14.92 1.36 -6.34
CA SER A 121 -15.03 -0.04 -6.71
C SER A 121 -13.68 -0.61 -7.12
N PRO A 122 -13.32 -1.83 -6.69
CA PRO A 122 -12.06 -2.44 -7.11
C PRO A 122 -12.05 -2.71 -8.61
N SER A 123 -10.89 -2.57 -9.23
CA SER A 123 -10.64 -2.96 -10.62
C SER A 123 -10.22 -4.42 -10.74
N GLU A 124 -9.65 -4.96 -9.66
CA GLU A 124 -9.18 -6.33 -9.57
C GLU A 124 -9.23 -6.80 -8.11
N THR A 125 -9.59 -8.05 -7.87
CA THR A 125 -9.52 -8.71 -6.59
C THR A 125 -8.91 -10.09 -6.73
N GLY A 126 -8.26 -10.59 -5.68
CA GLY A 126 -7.67 -11.92 -5.71
C GLY A 126 -7.09 -12.33 -4.35
N THR A 127 -6.21 -13.33 -4.41
CA THR A 127 -5.46 -13.83 -3.24
C THR A 127 -3.97 -13.84 -3.54
N ALA A 128 -3.18 -13.42 -2.57
CA ALA A 128 -1.73 -13.49 -2.60
C ALA A 128 -1.20 -13.73 -1.18
N ASN A 129 -0.18 -14.59 -1.03
CA ASN A 129 0.46 -14.86 0.26
C ASN A 129 -0.50 -15.27 1.40
N GLY A 130 -1.62 -15.93 1.07
CA GLY A 130 -2.62 -16.34 2.06
C GLY A 130 -3.62 -15.25 2.48
N HIS A 131 -3.51 -14.05 1.94
CA HIS A 131 -4.44 -12.95 2.15
C HIS A 131 -5.25 -12.64 0.89
N TYR A 132 -6.36 -11.94 1.05
CA TYR A 132 -7.08 -11.30 -0.05
C TYR A 132 -6.41 -9.99 -0.42
N TYR A 133 -6.58 -9.57 -1.68
CA TYR A 133 -6.24 -8.22 -2.10
C TYR A 133 -7.32 -7.60 -2.98
N ALA A 134 -7.33 -6.28 -3.00
CA ALA A 134 -8.12 -5.47 -3.92
C ALA A 134 -7.24 -4.36 -4.52
N LYS A 135 -7.33 -4.17 -5.84
CA LYS A 135 -6.70 -3.07 -6.56
C LYS A 135 -7.74 -2.06 -7.00
N TYR A 136 -7.39 -0.80 -6.91
CA TYR A 136 -8.26 0.33 -7.29
C TYR A 136 -7.53 1.18 -8.31
N SER A 137 -7.88 1.00 -9.59
CA SER A 137 -7.22 1.70 -10.69
C SER A 137 -7.43 3.21 -10.61
N TYR A 138 -6.52 3.97 -11.21
CA TYR A 138 -6.68 5.42 -11.37
C TYR A 138 -8.05 5.80 -11.93
N ASN A 139 -8.53 5.08 -12.97
CA ASN A 139 -9.82 5.39 -13.60
C ASN A 139 -10.99 5.18 -12.64
N ASN A 140 -10.97 4.11 -11.83
CA ASN A 140 -12.02 3.86 -10.84
C ASN A 140 -11.97 4.92 -9.73
N CYS A 141 -10.78 5.29 -9.28
CA CYS A 141 -10.58 6.36 -8.31
C CYS A 141 -11.09 7.71 -8.84
N LYS A 142 -10.70 8.09 -10.06
CA LYS A 142 -11.15 9.31 -10.71
C LYS A 142 -12.67 9.35 -10.90
N SER A 143 -13.27 8.25 -11.33
CA SER A 143 -14.72 8.14 -11.52
C SER A 143 -15.48 8.32 -10.21
N ALA A 144 -15.06 7.62 -9.15
CA ALA A 144 -15.70 7.73 -7.84
C ALA A 144 -15.48 9.10 -7.19
N PHE A 145 -14.26 9.65 -7.28
CA PHE A 145 -13.88 10.93 -6.67
C PHE A 145 -14.42 12.14 -7.45
N GLY A 146 -14.83 11.95 -8.70
CA GLY A 146 -15.44 12.98 -9.56
C GLY A 146 -14.45 13.98 -10.17
N THR A 147 -13.14 13.82 -9.95
CA THR A 147 -12.09 14.70 -10.49
C THR A 147 -10.75 13.96 -10.57
N SER A 148 -9.86 14.46 -11.44
CA SER A 148 -8.47 14.02 -11.50
C SER A 148 -7.52 14.87 -10.65
N ASP A 149 -8.01 15.94 -10.03
CA ASP A 149 -7.25 16.80 -9.14
C ASP A 149 -7.16 16.20 -7.73
N PHE A 150 -6.49 15.04 -7.64
CA PHE A 150 -6.27 14.39 -6.34
C PHE A 150 -5.37 15.24 -5.43
N GLY A 151 -4.30 15.81 -5.99
CA GLY A 151 -3.35 16.63 -5.24
C GLY A 151 -4.00 17.81 -4.52
N GLY A 152 -4.89 18.52 -5.21
CA GLY A 152 -5.60 19.67 -4.65
C GLY A 152 -6.76 19.32 -3.73
N LYS A 153 -7.38 18.13 -3.90
CA LYS A 153 -8.68 17.82 -3.30
C LYS A 153 -8.74 16.60 -2.38
N LEU A 154 -7.82 15.65 -2.52
CA LEU A 154 -7.82 14.46 -1.66
C LEU A 154 -7.24 14.78 -0.29
N ASP A 155 -8.06 14.65 0.72
CA ASP A 155 -7.71 14.97 2.10
C ASP A 155 -7.33 13.71 2.90
N GLN A 156 -8.08 12.62 2.72
CA GLN A 156 -7.88 11.40 3.49
C GLN A 156 -8.20 10.16 2.66
N ILE A 157 -7.50 9.06 2.98
CA ILE A 157 -7.69 7.73 2.38
C ILE A 157 -8.12 6.79 3.50
N HIS A 158 -9.19 6.02 3.24
CA HIS A 158 -9.69 5.03 4.18
C HIS A 158 -9.70 3.63 3.57
N ALA A 159 -9.43 2.65 4.41
CA ALA A 159 -9.71 1.24 4.11
C ALA A 159 -10.38 0.60 5.33
N GLY A 160 -11.47 -0.12 5.09
CA GLY A 160 -12.27 -0.70 6.17
C GLY A 160 -13.20 -1.80 5.68
N ALA A 161 -14.27 -2.03 6.42
CA ALA A 161 -15.24 -3.08 6.14
C ALA A 161 -16.56 -2.50 5.63
N ALA A 162 -16.97 -2.89 4.42
CA ALA A 162 -18.31 -2.60 3.90
C ALA A 162 -19.37 -3.41 4.65
N ASN A 163 -19.08 -4.69 4.90
CA ASN A 163 -19.91 -5.60 5.70
C ASN A 163 -18.98 -6.67 6.34
N GLY A 164 -19.47 -7.36 7.38
CA GLY A 164 -18.68 -8.36 8.09
C GLY A 164 -17.51 -7.77 8.88
N THR A 165 -16.39 -8.50 8.94
CA THR A 165 -15.17 -8.08 9.62
C THR A 165 -14.00 -8.23 8.67
N VAL A 166 -13.16 -7.18 8.58
CA VAL A 166 -11.98 -7.12 7.73
C VAL A 166 -10.78 -6.67 8.55
N THR A 167 -9.67 -7.35 8.39
CA THR A 167 -8.36 -6.94 8.92
C THR A 167 -7.49 -6.49 7.77
N ILE A 168 -7.07 -5.24 7.78
CA ILE A 168 -6.19 -4.62 6.79
C ILE A 168 -4.74 -4.79 7.23
N TYR A 169 -3.87 -5.26 6.33
CA TYR A 169 -2.44 -5.45 6.55
C TYR A 169 -1.60 -4.41 5.83
N SER A 170 -2.02 -4.03 4.64
CA SER A 170 -1.29 -3.06 3.82
C SER A 170 -2.24 -2.21 3.00
N VAL A 171 -1.94 -0.93 2.92
CA VAL A 171 -2.48 0.00 1.93
C VAL A 171 -1.30 0.69 1.27
N CYS A 172 -1.15 0.55 -0.03
CA CYS A 172 -0.10 1.22 -0.77
C CYS A 172 -0.61 1.76 -2.11
N TYR A 173 0.13 2.71 -2.66
CA TYR A 173 -0.04 3.22 -4.01
C TYR A 173 1.10 2.70 -4.87
N CYS A 174 0.78 2.13 -6.04
CA CYS A 174 1.71 1.51 -6.98
C CYS A 174 1.61 2.18 -8.35
N TRP A 175 2.76 2.32 -9.09
CA TRP A 175 2.81 2.89 -10.45
C TRP A 175 3.98 2.37 -11.28
#